data_93fc8c39d31e7609aa44f880caed19f7
#
_entry.id   93fc8c39d31e7609aa44f880caed19f7
#
_cell.length_a   1.000
_cell.length_b   1.000
_cell.length_c   1.000
_cell.angle_alpha   90.00
_cell.angle_beta   90.00
_cell.angle_gamma   90.00
#
_symmetry.space_group_name_H-M   'P 1'
#
loop_
_entity.id
_entity.type
_entity.pdbx_description
1 polymer ?
#
loop_
_entity_poly.entity_id
_entity_poly.type
_entity_poly.pdbx_seq_one_letter_code
_entity_poly.pdbx_strand_id
1 'polypeptide(L)' 'DCLGXLRKCEPDXDKCCRPNLVCSRLHEWCKYVF' A
#
# COMPACT_ATOMS: atom_id res chain seq x y z
N ASP A 1 10.61 -7.32 -3.14
CA ASP A 1 10.11 -7.07 -1.79
C ASP A 1 8.85 -6.23 -1.85
N CYS A 2 7.94 -6.44 -0.90
CA CYS A 2 6.73 -5.66 -0.83
C CYS A 2 6.89 -4.48 0.14
N LEU A 3 5.95 -3.54 0.07
CA LEU A 3 5.96 -2.37 0.93
C LEU A 3 5.14 -2.63 2.19
N GLY A 4 5.65 -2.14 3.26
CA GLY A 4 4.93 -2.26 4.53
C GLY A 4 3.97 -1.10 4.78
N UNK A 5 3.43 -1.03 5.78
CA UNK A 5 2.47 -0.14 6.07
C UNK A 5 2.99 1.20 6.05
N LEU A 6 2.25 1.98 5.74
CA LEU A 6 2.53 3.41 5.67
C LEU A 6 3.77 3.74 4.84
N ARG A 7 4.20 2.83 4.03
CA ARG A 7 5.29 3.11 3.10
C ARG A 7 4.72 3.76 1.86
N LYS A 8 5.44 4.73 1.33
CA LYS A 8 4.98 5.42 0.13
C LYS A 8 4.87 4.45 -1.03
N CYS A 9 3.75 4.50 -1.72
CA CYS A 9 3.49 3.62 -2.84
C CYS A 9 2.83 4.40 -3.96
N GLU A 10 2.70 3.74 -5.08
CA GLU A 10 1.99 4.32 -6.21
C GLU A 10 0.70 3.55 -6.44
N PRO A 11 -0.42 4.24 -6.54
CA PRO A 11 -1.71 3.56 -6.75
C PRO A 11 -1.73 2.66 -7.98
N ASP A 12 -0.95 2.99 -8.97
CA ASP A 12 -0.84 2.14 -10.16
C ASP A 12 0.03 0.93 -9.93
N UNK A 13 0.90 1.12 -9.13
CA UNK A 13 1.70 0.05 -8.94
C UNK A 13 1.68 -0.34 -7.53
N ASP A 14 0.75 -0.80 -7.23
CA ASP A 14 0.48 -1.20 -5.87
C ASP A 14 1.35 -2.37 -5.46
N LYS A 15 2.43 -2.07 -4.82
CA LYS A 15 3.39 -3.09 -4.39
C LYS A 15 3.33 -3.36 -2.90
N CYS A 16 2.24 -2.98 -2.25
CA CYS A 16 2.08 -3.22 -0.82
C CYS A 16 1.96 -4.72 -0.54
N CYS A 17 2.43 -5.12 0.63
CA CYS A 17 2.32 -6.51 1.06
C CYS A 17 0.87 -6.91 1.18
N ARG A 18 0.49 -7.99 0.52
CA ARG A 18 -0.87 -8.49 0.56
C ARG A 18 -0.95 -9.68 1.50
N PRO A 19 -2.12 -10.03 1.98
CA PRO A 19 -3.42 -9.49 1.52
C PRO A 19 -3.93 -8.31 2.31
N ASN A 20 -3.29 -7.88 3.38
CA ASN A 20 -3.85 -6.91 4.31
C ASN A 20 -3.54 -5.47 3.95
N LEU A 21 -2.62 -5.22 3.06
CA LEU A 21 -2.19 -3.87 2.71
C LEU A 21 -2.64 -3.51 1.30
N VAL A 22 -3.04 -2.27 1.13
CA VAL A 22 -3.35 -1.72 -0.19
C VAL A 22 -2.76 -0.32 -0.28
N CYS A 23 -2.50 0.12 -1.48
CA CYS A 23 -1.97 1.46 -1.70
C CYS A 23 -3.12 2.46 -1.72
N SER A 24 -3.07 3.42 -0.80
CA SER A 24 -4.09 4.44 -0.73
C SER A 24 -3.91 5.43 -1.88
N ARG A 25 -4.98 5.65 -2.62
CA ARG A 25 -4.93 6.62 -3.71
C ARG A 25 -4.95 8.05 -3.19
N LEU A 26 -5.50 8.24 -2.00
CA LEU A 26 -5.59 9.56 -1.41
C LEU A 26 -4.28 9.98 -0.78
N HIS A 27 -3.67 9.09 0.01
CA HIS A 27 -2.44 9.42 0.73
C HIS A 27 -1.18 8.90 0.05
N GLU A 28 -1.33 7.97 -0.88
CA GLU A 28 -0.21 7.39 -1.64
C GLU A 28 0.74 6.60 -0.75
N TRP A 29 0.18 5.93 0.22
CA TRP A 29 0.97 5.03 1.06
C TRP A 29 0.16 3.75 1.31
N CYS A 30 0.87 2.71 1.73
CA CYS A 30 0.21 1.45 2.05
C CYS A 30 -0.55 1.57 3.35
N LYS A 31 -1.75 1.03 3.39
CA LYS A 31 -2.57 1.03 4.60
C LYS A 31 -3.18 -0.34 4.79
N TYR A 32 -3.54 -0.65 6.03
CA TYR A 32 -4.20 -1.91 6.33
C TYR A 32 -5.67 -1.86 5.95
N VAL A 33 -6.15 -2.99 5.46
CA VAL A 33 -7.56 -3.13 5.10
C VAL A 33 -8.15 -4.27 5.92
N PHE A 34 -9.20 -3.98 6.67
CA PHE A 34 -9.83 -4.99 7.52
C PHE A 34 -11.24 -5.36 7.05
#